data_c1f75a185454aa403c8bbc56664d2015
#
_entry.id   c1f75a185454aa403c8bbc56664d2015
#
_cell.length_a   1.000
_cell.length_b   1.000
_cell.length_c   1.000
_cell.angle_alpha   90.00
_cell.angle_beta   90.00
_cell.angle_gamma   90.00
#
_symmetry.space_group_name_H-M   'P 1'
#
loop_
_entity.id
_entity.type
_entity.pdbx_description
1 polymer ?
#
loop_
_entity_poly.entity_id
_entity_poly.type
_entity_poly.pdbx_seq_one_letter_code
_entity_poly.pdbx_strand_id
1 'polypeptide(L)'
;MIIEWFKLPLSSRKQAGILFIAGIAGLIFAAANGVFLGWNKILTQNLQLLPMFIAVSFLSLTNPVTPDANMPKGKKTMLTTAAGTNILGAVINLSILFVFGDRLQRENTLTKSQAILLARSFCAAAWWSPFFIAAGVALTYAPDMQYHRTMIPGLILSAVAICYSVIEFGFVRKSEFTGYPVRMESMIVPLVLAVTVIVGHYFFPETGMIMLICIVAPPAAILLMRNRPRLFHLHDFISNKITSTISQFVLFLTAGVFSIGITSVINVYPELFNFTGNAFNSGMFAAISALLIVLGLIGVHPLVGISIVSPLLLPLHPDHSQLGFLFLTSWAISTGSSPLSGVGLVLTSRYHVSPSAILKSNYHYAIIMWLLSNAINKLYFG
;
A
#
# COMPACT_ATOMS: atom_id res chain seq x y z
N MET A 1 -17.31 3.77 -14.90
CA MET A 1 -17.56 2.96 -13.68
C MET A 1 -18.66 1.91 -13.89
N ILE A 2 -19.86 2.27 -14.34
CA ILE A 2 -20.99 1.33 -14.50
C ILE A 2 -20.67 0.23 -15.55
N ILE A 3 -20.05 0.58 -16.67
CA ILE A 3 -19.72 -0.35 -17.76
C ILE A 3 -18.68 -1.40 -17.32
N GLU A 4 -17.74 -1.01 -16.46
CA GLU A 4 -16.65 -1.90 -16.03
C GLU A 4 -16.99 -2.67 -14.74
N TRP A 5 -18.12 -2.37 -14.08
CA TRP A 5 -18.55 -3.02 -12.86
C TRP A 5 -18.63 -4.53 -12.97
N PHE A 6 -19.18 -5.01 -14.10
CA PHE A 6 -19.37 -6.44 -14.34
C PHE A 6 -18.08 -7.20 -14.67
N LYS A 7 -17.00 -6.48 -15.02
CA LYS A 7 -15.68 -7.06 -15.28
C LYS A 7 -14.83 -7.21 -14.00
N LEU A 8 -15.28 -6.62 -12.87
CA LEU A 8 -14.55 -6.68 -11.60
C LEU A 8 -14.54 -8.12 -11.03
N PRO A 9 -13.44 -8.52 -10.36
CA PRO A 9 -13.41 -9.73 -9.55
C PRO A 9 -14.55 -9.71 -8.53
N LEU A 10 -15.16 -10.87 -8.28
CA LEU A 10 -16.34 -10.97 -7.41
C LEU A 10 -16.09 -10.44 -5.99
N SER A 11 -14.89 -10.67 -5.44
CA SER A 11 -14.48 -10.16 -4.13
C SER A 11 -14.45 -8.62 -4.08
N SER A 12 -13.81 -7.99 -5.07
CA SER A 12 -13.73 -6.53 -5.16
C SER A 12 -15.11 -5.90 -5.38
N ARG A 13 -15.94 -6.54 -6.22
CA ARG A 13 -17.32 -6.09 -6.48
C ARG A 13 -18.19 -6.17 -5.24
N LYS A 14 -18.08 -7.25 -4.44
CA LYS A 14 -18.81 -7.38 -3.17
C LYS A 14 -18.38 -6.31 -2.17
N GLN A 15 -17.08 -6.12 -1.97
CA GLN A 15 -16.56 -5.09 -1.06
C GLN A 15 -17.00 -3.69 -1.48
N ALA A 16 -16.81 -3.32 -2.74
CA ALA A 16 -17.23 -2.03 -3.27
C ALA A 16 -18.75 -1.81 -3.16
N GLY A 17 -19.55 -2.85 -3.45
CA GLY A 17 -21.03 -2.78 -3.33
C GLY A 17 -21.49 -2.54 -1.89
N ILE A 18 -20.93 -3.27 -0.93
CA ILE A 18 -21.22 -3.08 0.50
C ILE A 18 -20.89 -1.66 0.95
N LEU A 19 -19.68 -1.16 0.61
CA LEU A 19 -19.27 0.19 0.96
C LEU A 19 -20.19 1.24 0.34
N PHE A 20 -20.53 1.09 -0.92
CA PHE A 20 -21.40 2.04 -1.62
C PHE A 20 -22.80 2.09 -0.98
N ILE A 21 -23.44 0.93 -0.77
CA ILE A 21 -24.78 0.84 -0.17
C ILE A 21 -24.78 1.40 1.26
N ALA A 22 -23.79 1.02 2.08
CA ALA A 22 -23.68 1.50 3.45
C ALA A 22 -23.40 3.03 3.50
N GLY A 23 -22.53 3.52 2.60
CA GLY A 23 -22.26 4.95 2.48
C GLY A 23 -23.51 5.77 2.10
N ILE A 24 -24.25 5.33 1.07
CA ILE A 24 -25.50 5.96 0.66
C ILE A 24 -26.55 5.91 1.77
N ALA A 25 -26.69 4.78 2.46
CA ALA A 25 -27.62 4.67 3.61
C ALA A 25 -27.26 5.68 4.71
N GLY A 26 -25.97 5.84 5.04
CA GLY A 26 -25.49 6.85 5.99
C GLY A 26 -25.78 8.28 5.54
N LEU A 27 -25.59 8.60 4.26
CA LEU A 27 -25.90 9.90 3.69
C LEU A 27 -27.41 10.23 3.75
N ILE A 28 -28.27 9.26 3.36
CA ILE A 28 -29.71 9.40 3.40
C ILE A 28 -30.19 9.60 4.85
N PHE A 29 -29.67 8.79 5.77
CA PHE A 29 -30.00 8.90 7.20
C PHE A 29 -29.61 10.28 7.75
N ALA A 30 -28.40 10.76 7.46
CA ALA A 30 -27.94 12.07 7.92
C ALA A 30 -28.76 13.22 7.31
N ALA A 31 -29.06 13.13 6.00
CA ALA A 31 -29.91 14.12 5.33
C ALA A 31 -31.34 14.18 5.93
N ALA A 32 -31.93 13.04 6.25
CA ALA A 32 -33.21 12.95 6.93
C ALA A 32 -33.21 13.62 8.34
N ASN A 33 -32.05 13.68 8.99
CA ASN A 33 -31.82 14.37 10.26
C ASN A 33 -31.24 15.79 10.10
N GLY A 34 -31.35 16.39 8.92
CA GLY A 34 -30.94 17.76 8.65
C GLY A 34 -29.44 17.99 8.45
N VAL A 35 -28.62 16.91 8.37
CA VAL A 35 -27.18 17.00 8.16
C VAL A 35 -26.82 16.63 6.72
N PHE A 36 -26.34 17.62 5.94
CA PHE A 36 -25.87 17.41 4.58
C PHE A 36 -24.51 18.08 4.36
N LEU A 37 -23.46 17.30 4.14
CA LEU A 37 -22.10 17.81 4.01
C LEU A 37 -21.79 18.43 2.63
N GLY A 38 -22.73 18.39 1.70
CA GLY A 38 -22.61 18.97 0.35
C GLY A 38 -22.07 17.98 -0.69
N TRP A 39 -22.58 18.12 -1.92
CA TRP A 39 -22.19 17.27 -3.05
C TRP A 39 -20.70 17.31 -3.36
N ASN A 40 -20.07 18.47 -3.16
CA ASN A 40 -18.63 18.61 -3.41
C ASN A 40 -17.84 17.61 -2.56
N LYS A 41 -18.05 17.57 -1.25
CA LYS A 41 -17.36 16.62 -0.35
C LYS A 41 -17.62 15.16 -0.75
N ILE A 42 -18.87 14.82 -1.06
CA ILE A 42 -19.27 13.46 -1.44
C ILE A 42 -18.56 13.00 -2.70
N LEU A 43 -18.46 13.86 -3.72
CA LEU A 43 -17.90 13.51 -5.02
C LEU A 43 -16.39 13.62 -5.08
N THR A 44 -15.77 14.49 -4.27
CA THR A 44 -14.32 14.70 -4.31
C THR A 44 -13.54 13.85 -3.33
N GLN A 45 -14.21 13.23 -2.36
CA GLN A 45 -13.55 12.32 -1.43
C GLN A 45 -12.85 11.19 -2.19
N ASN A 46 -11.58 11.00 -1.93
CA ASN A 46 -10.69 10.06 -2.63
C ASN A 46 -10.46 10.34 -4.13
N LEU A 47 -11.03 11.40 -4.71
CA LEU A 47 -10.84 11.69 -6.13
C LEU A 47 -9.37 11.93 -6.48
N GLN A 48 -8.62 12.59 -5.60
CA GLN A 48 -7.18 12.85 -5.77
C GLN A 48 -6.31 11.59 -5.81
N LEU A 49 -6.80 10.46 -5.32
CA LEU A 49 -6.09 9.18 -5.39
C LEU A 49 -6.07 8.60 -6.81
N LEU A 50 -7.06 8.90 -7.64
CA LEU A 50 -7.14 8.34 -8.99
C LEU A 50 -6.00 8.83 -9.90
N PRO A 51 -5.72 10.16 -10.05
CA PRO A 51 -4.56 10.61 -10.82
C PRO A 51 -3.24 10.12 -10.22
N MET A 52 -3.11 10.02 -8.90
CA MET A 52 -1.91 9.45 -8.27
C MET A 52 -1.70 7.99 -8.70
N PHE A 53 -2.75 7.16 -8.72
CA PHE A 53 -2.65 5.77 -9.19
C PHE A 53 -2.19 5.68 -10.63
N ILE A 54 -2.76 6.51 -11.50
CA ILE A 54 -2.36 6.56 -12.90
C ILE A 54 -0.90 7.00 -13.00
N ALA A 55 -0.52 8.10 -12.33
CA ALA A 55 0.82 8.64 -12.37
C ALA A 55 1.88 7.62 -11.90
N VAL A 56 1.62 6.95 -10.78
CA VAL A 56 2.51 5.92 -10.25
C VAL A 56 2.58 4.70 -11.17
N SER A 57 1.48 4.32 -11.82
CA SER A 57 1.49 3.18 -12.74
C SER A 57 2.42 3.39 -13.95
N PHE A 58 2.64 4.65 -14.40
CA PHE A 58 3.63 4.97 -15.44
C PHE A 58 5.03 4.50 -15.07
N LEU A 59 5.39 4.46 -13.79
CA LEU A 59 6.72 4.03 -13.34
C LEU A 59 7.01 2.57 -13.69
N SER A 60 5.99 1.76 -13.97
CA SER A 60 6.17 0.40 -14.51
C SER A 60 6.84 0.37 -15.88
N LEU A 61 6.84 1.48 -16.63
CA LEU A 61 7.55 1.62 -17.90
C LEU A 61 9.09 1.67 -17.73
N THR A 62 9.55 1.94 -16.51
CA THR A 62 10.98 1.95 -16.17
C THR A 62 11.52 0.59 -15.75
N ASN A 63 10.72 -0.47 -15.87
CA ASN A 63 11.10 -1.81 -15.45
C ASN A 63 12.47 -2.21 -16.01
N PRO A 64 13.36 -2.73 -15.16
CA PRO A 64 14.69 -3.16 -15.62
C PRO A 64 14.55 -4.39 -16.52
N VAL A 65 15.04 -4.26 -17.75
CA VAL A 65 15.25 -5.43 -18.61
C VAL A 65 16.52 -6.12 -18.10
N THR A 66 16.39 -7.32 -17.57
CA THR A 66 17.55 -8.10 -17.15
C THR A 66 18.00 -9.02 -18.29
N PRO A 67 19.27 -8.94 -18.71
CA PRO A 67 19.86 -9.94 -19.61
C PRO A 67 19.81 -11.34 -18.95
N ASP A 68 20.00 -12.38 -19.77
CA ASP A 68 20.17 -13.76 -19.31
C ASP A 68 21.44 -13.89 -18.46
N ALA A 69 21.31 -13.56 -17.19
CA ALA A 69 22.35 -13.72 -16.19
C ALA A 69 22.10 -15.00 -15.39
N ASN A 70 23.15 -15.68 -15.01
CA ASN A 70 23.08 -16.80 -14.09
C ASN A 70 22.40 -16.37 -12.78
N MET A 71 21.45 -17.18 -12.32
CA MET A 71 20.72 -16.89 -11.08
C MET A 71 21.64 -17.09 -9.87
N PRO A 72 21.95 -16.03 -9.12
CA PRO A 72 22.83 -16.15 -7.96
C PRO A 72 22.13 -16.92 -6.83
N LYS A 73 22.94 -17.56 -5.98
CA LYS A 73 22.45 -18.38 -4.87
C LYS A 73 23.03 -17.94 -3.53
N GLY A 74 22.33 -18.28 -2.45
CA GLY A 74 22.80 -18.13 -1.08
C GLY A 74 22.26 -16.91 -0.34
N LYS A 75 22.75 -16.71 0.89
CA LYS A 75 22.23 -15.71 1.85
C LYS A 75 22.42 -14.26 1.40
N LYS A 76 23.59 -13.94 0.79
CA LYS A 76 23.86 -12.61 0.25
C LYS A 76 22.85 -12.25 -0.84
N THR A 77 22.52 -13.22 -1.67
CA THR A 77 21.53 -13.06 -2.74
C THR A 77 20.12 -12.90 -2.20
N MET A 78 19.80 -13.57 -1.11
CA MET A 78 18.52 -13.37 -0.41
C MET A 78 18.36 -11.92 0.02
N LEU A 79 19.41 -11.34 0.65
CA LEU A 79 19.41 -9.93 1.05
C LEU A 79 19.30 -8.97 -0.15
N THR A 80 20.10 -9.18 -1.20
CA THR A 80 20.05 -8.31 -2.39
C THR A 80 18.72 -8.42 -3.12
N THR A 81 18.13 -9.61 -3.21
CA THR A 81 16.77 -9.79 -3.77
C THR A 81 15.71 -9.08 -2.93
N ALA A 82 15.78 -9.21 -1.60
CA ALA A 82 14.85 -8.53 -0.69
C ALA A 82 14.96 -7.00 -0.79
N ALA A 83 16.17 -6.46 -0.71
CA ALA A 83 16.43 -5.02 -0.84
C ALA A 83 16.01 -4.50 -2.23
N GLY A 84 16.33 -5.23 -3.29
CA GLY A 84 15.90 -4.90 -4.65
C GLY A 84 14.38 -4.90 -4.81
N THR A 85 13.70 -5.89 -4.25
CA THR A 85 12.23 -5.95 -4.24
C THR A 85 11.62 -4.77 -3.48
N ASN A 86 12.20 -4.39 -2.36
CA ASN A 86 11.74 -3.25 -1.57
C ASN A 86 11.94 -1.93 -2.31
N ILE A 87 13.17 -1.62 -2.75
CA ILE A 87 13.51 -0.33 -3.37
C ILE A 87 12.82 -0.17 -4.74
N LEU A 88 12.86 -1.21 -5.58
CA LEU A 88 12.18 -1.17 -6.88
C LEU A 88 10.67 -1.19 -6.70
N GLY A 89 10.15 -2.01 -5.78
CA GLY A 89 8.73 -2.09 -5.45
C GLY A 89 8.17 -0.80 -4.87
N ALA A 90 9.00 -0.04 -4.17
CA ALA A 90 8.66 1.28 -3.65
C ALA A 90 8.20 2.26 -4.73
N VAL A 91 8.67 2.09 -5.96
CA VAL A 91 8.37 2.98 -7.10
C VAL A 91 7.54 2.27 -8.16
N ILE A 92 7.91 1.04 -8.54
CA ILE A 92 7.27 0.29 -9.63
C ILE A 92 6.01 -0.45 -9.15
N ASN A 93 5.75 -0.44 -7.84
CA ASN A 93 4.62 -1.10 -7.20
C ASN A 93 4.55 -2.63 -7.48
N LEU A 94 3.34 -3.17 -7.57
CA LEU A 94 3.09 -4.60 -7.69
C LEU A 94 3.80 -5.25 -8.89
N SER A 95 4.11 -4.47 -9.93
CA SER A 95 4.81 -4.97 -11.13
C SER A 95 6.15 -5.62 -10.81
N ILE A 96 6.81 -5.23 -9.71
CA ILE A 96 8.09 -5.84 -9.33
C ILE A 96 7.96 -7.31 -8.95
N LEU A 97 6.82 -7.71 -8.41
CA LEU A 97 6.56 -9.12 -8.07
C LEU A 97 6.47 -9.98 -9.33
N PHE A 98 5.94 -9.43 -10.43
CA PHE A 98 5.93 -10.13 -11.72
C PHE A 98 7.35 -10.21 -12.31
N VAL A 99 8.09 -9.09 -12.30
CA VAL A 99 9.46 -9.06 -12.82
C VAL A 99 10.36 -10.05 -12.11
N PHE A 100 10.32 -10.09 -10.78
CA PHE A 100 11.16 -10.99 -10.00
C PHE A 100 10.58 -12.40 -9.96
N GLY A 101 9.28 -12.54 -9.78
CA GLY A 101 8.60 -13.83 -9.68
C GLY A 101 8.70 -14.64 -10.98
N ASP A 102 8.44 -14.02 -12.14
CA ASP A 102 8.52 -14.70 -13.43
C ASP A 102 9.94 -15.19 -13.75
N ARG A 103 10.96 -14.49 -13.23
CA ARG A 103 12.34 -14.90 -13.40
C ARG A 103 12.80 -16.00 -12.41
N LEU A 104 12.24 -15.96 -11.20
CA LEU A 104 12.60 -16.90 -10.13
C LEU A 104 11.82 -18.22 -10.19
N GLN A 105 10.64 -18.21 -10.82
CA GLN A 105 9.79 -19.40 -10.89
C GLN A 105 10.45 -20.55 -11.66
N ARG A 106 10.16 -21.76 -11.22
CA ARG A 106 10.45 -23.00 -11.95
C ARG A 106 9.14 -23.75 -12.12
N GLU A 107 8.84 -24.21 -13.33
CA GLU A 107 7.59 -24.90 -13.63
C GLU A 107 6.35 -24.14 -13.11
N ASN A 108 6.33 -22.83 -13.33
CA ASN A 108 5.27 -21.90 -12.86
C ASN A 108 5.11 -21.81 -11.33
N THR A 109 6.09 -22.28 -10.56
CA THR A 109 6.03 -22.22 -9.10
C THR A 109 7.20 -21.46 -8.49
N LEU A 110 6.94 -20.72 -7.42
CA LEU A 110 7.96 -20.14 -6.55
C LEU A 110 8.15 -21.04 -5.33
N THR A 111 9.39 -21.15 -4.86
CA THR A 111 9.63 -21.76 -3.56
C THR A 111 8.98 -20.91 -2.47
N LYS A 112 8.62 -21.55 -1.35
CA LYS A 112 8.00 -20.85 -0.22
C LYS A 112 8.85 -19.67 0.27
N SER A 113 10.18 -19.86 0.38
CA SER A 113 11.10 -18.80 0.80
C SER A 113 11.15 -17.64 -0.18
N GLN A 114 11.15 -17.89 -1.50
CA GLN A 114 11.10 -16.84 -2.52
C GLN A 114 9.79 -16.04 -2.44
N ALA A 115 8.66 -16.74 -2.43
CA ALA A 115 7.34 -16.11 -2.41
C ALA A 115 7.15 -15.20 -1.18
N ILE A 116 7.47 -15.72 0.01
CA ILE A 116 7.30 -14.96 1.25
C ILE A 116 8.29 -13.80 1.34
N LEU A 117 9.54 -14.02 0.94
CA LEU A 117 10.54 -12.95 0.92
C LEU A 117 10.13 -11.81 -0.02
N LEU A 118 9.67 -12.12 -1.23
CA LEU A 118 9.20 -11.13 -2.19
C LEU A 118 7.99 -10.35 -1.63
N ALA A 119 7.00 -11.05 -1.07
CA ALA A 119 5.81 -10.41 -0.50
C ALA A 119 6.15 -9.46 0.64
N ARG A 120 6.92 -9.92 1.64
CA ARG A 120 7.30 -9.11 2.79
C ARG A 120 8.14 -7.90 2.38
N SER A 121 9.15 -8.12 1.53
CA SER A 121 10.03 -7.05 1.06
C SER A 121 9.31 -6.00 0.25
N PHE A 122 8.38 -6.41 -0.63
CA PHE A 122 7.54 -5.49 -1.38
C PHE A 122 6.63 -4.68 -0.45
N CYS A 123 5.89 -5.36 0.43
CA CYS A 123 4.94 -4.69 1.33
C CYS A 123 5.63 -3.80 2.36
N ALA A 124 6.87 -4.10 2.74
CA ALA A 124 7.66 -3.24 3.61
C ALA A 124 7.94 -1.85 3.00
N ALA A 125 7.86 -1.70 1.68
CA ALA A 125 7.95 -0.39 1.03
C ALA A 125 6.76 0.54 1.38
N ALA A 126 5.63 -0.02 1.77
CA ALA A 126 4.45 0.75 2.18
C ALA A 126 4.71 1.66 3.39
N TRP A 127 5.66 1.30 4.27
CA TRP A 127 5.99 2.12 5.43
C TRP A 127 6.68 3.45 5.08
N TRP A 128 7.41 3.51 3.94
CA TRP A 128 8.29 4.65 3.69
C TRP A 128 8.18 5.28 2.29
N SER A 129 7.61 4.56 1.31
CA SER A 129 7.61 5.07 -0.05
C SER A 129 6.44 6.03 -0.32
N PRO A 130 6.70 7.24 -0.81
CA PRO A 130 5.65 8.17 -1.21
C PRO A 130 4.86 7.68 -2.44
N PHE A 131 5.46 6.84 -3.28
CA PHE A 131 4.82 6.29 -4.48
C PHE A 131 3.98 5.03 -4.18
N PHE A 132 4.06 4.49 -2.98
CA PHE A 132 3.23 3.36 -2.61
C PHE A 132 1.78 3.82 -2.36
N ILE A 133 0.83 3.04 -2.82
CA ILE A 133 -0.62 3.33 -2.69
C ILE A 133 -1.00 3.67 -1.25
N ALA A 134 -0.42 2.97 -0.29
CA ALA A 134 -0.67 3.22 1.13
C ALA A 134 -0.37 4.65 1.57
N ALA A 135 0.69 5.29 1.01
CA ALA A 135 1.04 6.67 1.32
C ALA A 135 -0.05 7.65 0.87
N GLY A 136 -0.59 7.47 -0.34
CA GLY A 136 -1.70 8.29 -0.83
C GLY A 136 -2.95 8.15 0.03
N VAL A 137 -3.27 6.92 0.46
CA VAL A 137 -4.39 6.67 1.37
C VAL A 137 -4.13 7.30 2.74
N ALA A 138 -2.93 7.13 3.30
CA ALA A 138 -2.59 7.74 4.59
C ALA A 138 -2.71 9.27 4.54
N LEU A 139 -2.20 9.92 3.49
CA LEU A 139 -2.33 11.38 3.28
C LEU A 139 -3.78 11.83 3.10
N THR A 140 -4.64 11.00 2.51
CA THR A 140 -6.07 11.33 2.32
C THR A 140 -6.86 11.22 3.62
N TYR A 141 -6.56 10.23 4.45
CA TYR A 141 -7.30 9.93 5.68
C TYR A 141 -6.63 10.48 6.95
N ALA A 142 -5.44 11.03 6.83
CA ALA A 142 -4.73 11.84 7.82
C ALA A 142 -4.15 13.09 7.13
N PRO A 143 -5.01 14.08 6.75
CA PRO A 143 -4.65 15.15 5.79
C PRO A 143 -3.50 16.06 6.27
N ASP A 144 -3.36 16.26 7.58
CA ASP A 144 -2.27 17.07 8.15
C ASP A 144 -1.02 16.22 8.50
N MET A 145 -0.92 15.02 7.95
CA MET A 145 0.22 14.13 8.14
C MET A 145 1.49 14.75 7.54
N GLN A 146 2.49 14.92 8.38
CA GLN A 146 3.83 15.33 7.95
C GLN A 146 4.62 14.08 7.52
N TYR A 147 4.75 13.88 6.23
CA TYR A 147 5.31 12.66 5.67
C TYR A 147 6.72 12.33 6.20
N HIS A 148 7.58 13.33 6.40
CA HIS A 148 8.93 13.12 6.94
C HIS A 148 8.93 12.52 8.35
N ARG A 149 7.92 12.80 9.19
CA ARG A 149 7.79 12.22 10.54
C ARG A 149 7.42 10.73 10.51
N THR A 150 6.73 10.27 9.48
CA THR A 150 6.38 8.85 9.31
C THR A 150 7.44 8.07 8.54
N MET A 151 8.19 8.74 7.66
CA MET A 151 9.18 8.12 6.78
C MET A 151 10.34 7.50 7.56
N ILE A 152 10.89 8.20 8.57
CA ILE A 152 12.03 7.70 9.34
C ILE A 152 11.66 6.42 10.10
N PRO A 153 10.62 6.40 10.97
CA PRO A 153 10.20 5.16 11.64
C PRO A 153 9.78 4.08 10.62
N GLY A 154 9.21 4.46 9.49
CA GLY A 154 8.86 3.56 8.40
C GLY A 154 10.07 2.90 7.74
N LEU A 155 11.15 3.64 7.48
CA LEU A 155 12.42 3.09 6.98
C LEU A 155 13.05 2.10 7.96
N ILE A 156 13.01 2.40 9.26
CA ILE A 156 13.50 1.50 10.31
C ILE A 156 12.71 0.19 10.27
N LEU A 157 11.36 0.25 10.27
CA LEU A 157 10.52 -0.94 10.19
C LEU A 157 10.75 -1.74 8.89
N SER A 158 10.91 -1.05 7.77
CA SER A 158 11.19 -1.70 6.49
C SER A 158 12.53 -2.45 6.51
N ALA A 159 13.58 -1.83 7.04
CA ALA A 159 14.87 -2.47 7.21
C ALA A 159 14.80 -3.68 8.14
N VAL A 160 14.11 -3.54 9.27
CA VAL A 160 13.90 -4.65 10.23
C VAL A 160 13.10 -5.78 9.60
N ALA A 161 12.06 -5.50 8.82
CA ALA A 161 11.26 -6.51 8.13
C ALA A 161 12.09 -7.32 7.12
N ILE A 162 12.99 -6.65 6.38
CA ILE A 162 13.93 -7.29 5.47
C ILE A 162 14.93 -8.15 6.25
N CYS A 163 15.58 -7.60 7.26
CA CYS A 163 16.54 -8.31 8.11
C CYS A 163 15.90 -9.55 8.76
N TYR A 164 14.72 -9.39 9.35
CA TYR A 164 13.96 -10.50 9.93
C TYR A 164 13.72 -11.62 8.91
N SER A 165 13.26 -11.28 7.72
CA SER A 165 12.96 -12.25 6.68
C SER A 165 14.22 -12.99 6.19
N VAL A 166 15.33 -12.28 6.04
CA VAL A 166 16.63 -12.88 5.66
C VAL A 166 17.17 -13.78 6.78
N ILE A 167 17.06 -13.36 8.05
CA ILE A 167 17.47 -14.17 9.19
C ILE A 167 16.61 -15.42 9.30
N GLU A 168 15.29 -15.29 9.20
CA GLU A 168 14.37 -16.42 9.28
C GLU A 168 14.68 -17.48 8.20
N PHE A 169 14.73 -17.08 6.93
CA PHE A 169 14.93 -18.06 5.85
C PHE A 169 16.39 -18.48 5.67
N GLY A 170 17.33 -17.56 5.87
CA GLY A 170 18.75 -17.83 5.61
C GLY A 170 19.49 -18.52 6.75
N PHE A 171 19.11 -18.26 8.02
CA PHE A 171 19.83 -18.75 9.18
C PHE A 171 19.02 -19.73 10.03
N VAL A 172 17.73 -19.41 10.29
CA VAL A 172 16.88 -20.28 11.13
C VAL A 172 16.38 -21.48 10.34
N ARG A 173 15.74 -21.23 9.19
CA ARG A 173 15.20 -22.30 8.33
C ARG A 173 16.22 -22.90 7.38
N LYS A 174 17.39 -22.27 7.22
CA LYS A 174 18.49 -22.70 6.34
C LYS A 174 18.01 -23.06 4.93
N SER A 175 17.07 -22.28 4.39
CA SER A 175 16.47 -22.52 3.08
C SER A 175 17.50 -22.30 1.97
N GLU A 176 17.57 -23.23 1.03
CA GLU A 176 18.24 -22.95 -0.23
C GLU A 176 17.51 -21.84 -0.96
N PHE A 177 18.27 -20.83 -1.39
CA PHE A 177 17.69 -19.67 -2.03
C PHE A 177 18.42 -19.34 -3.33
N THR A 178 17.66 -19.33 -4.41
CA THR A 178 18.07 -18.76 -5.70
C THR A 178 17.37 -17.42 -5.83
N GLY A 179 18.12 -16.36 -6.01
CA GLY A 179 17.61 -15.00 -6.01
C GLY A 179 17.72 -14.31 -7.36
N TYR A 180 17.19 -13.10 -7.40
CA TYR A 180 17.20 -12.25 -8.59
C TYR A 180 18.54 -11.52 -8.71
N PRO A 181 19.14 -11.45 -9.92
CA PRO A 181 20.40 -10.73 -10.14
C PRO A 181 20.15 -9.21 -10.17
N VAL A 182 19.98 -8.62 -8.99
CA VAL A 182 19.72 -7.18 -8.85
C VAL A 182 20.97 -6.39 -9.21
N ARG A 183 20.81 -5.43 -10.15
CA ARG A 183 21.84 -4.46 -10.49
C ARG A 183 21.65 -3.19 -9.69
N MET A 184 22.71 -2.70 -9.08
CA MET A 184 22.68 -1.44 -8.31
C MET A 184 22.20 -0.25 -9.15
N GLU A 185 22.55 -0.21 -10.42
CA GLU A 185 22.12 0.81 -11.38
C GLU A 185 20.58 0.89 -11.51
N SER A 186 19.87 -0.22 -11.33
CA SER A 186 18.42 -0.26 -11.39
C SER A 186 17.75 0.38 -10.16
N MET A 187 18.47 0.49 -9.05
CA MET A 187 17.97 1.10 -7.81
C MET A 187 18.08 2.62 -7.79
N ILE A 188 18.95 3.20 -8.64
CA ILE A 188 19.21 4.64 -8.66
C ILE A 188 17.94 5.40 -9.04
N VAL A 189 17.23 4.97 -10.07
CA VAL A 189 16.03 5.64 -10.58
C VAL A 189 14.93 5.75 -9.51
N PRO A 190 14.51 4.66 -8.85
CA PRO A 190 13.54 4.72 -7.74
C PRO A 190 13.97 5.65 -6.61
N LEU A 191 15.24 5.60 -6.21
CA LEU A 191 15.76 6.42 -5.13
C LEU A 191 15.79 7.90 -5.50
N VAL A 192 16.26 8.24 -6.71
CA VAL A 192 16.26 9.63 -7.21
C VAL A 192 14.85 10.19 -7.27
N LEU A 193 13.87 9.40 -7.76
CA LEU A 193 12.47 9.84 -7.80
C LEU A 193 11.90 10.07 -6.40
N ALA A 194 12.13 9.16 -5.46
CA ALA A 194 11.69 9.31 -4.08
C ALA A 194 12.28 10.59 -3.44
N VAL A 195 13.59 10.79 -3.60
CA VAL A 195 14.28 11.98 -3.12
C VAL A 195 13.72 13.24 -3.79
N THR A 196 13.49 13.23 -5.11
CA THR A 196 12.94 14.38 -5.84
C THR A 196 11.58 14.80 -5.31
N VAL A 197 10.68 13.85 -5.03
CA VAL A 197 9.35 14.17 -4.48
C VAL A 197 9.44 14.68 -3.05
N ILE A 198 10.27 14.06 -2.21
CA ILE A 198 10.44 14.46 -0.80
C ILE A 198 11.06 15.85 -0.70
N VAL A 199 12.14 16.10 -1.45
CA VAL A 199 12.82 17.40 -1.51
C VAL A 199 11.91 18.45 -2.15
N GLY A 200 11.19 18.09 -3.21
CA GLY A 200 10.20 18.97 -3.84
C GLY A 200 9.11 19.41 -2.86
N HIS A 201 8.60 18.49 -2.04
CA HIS A 201 7.62 18.84 -1.01
C HIS A 201 8.21 19.74 0.09
N TYR A 202 9.47 19.57 0.43
CA TYR A 202 10.15 20.42 1.39
C TYR A 202 10.28 21.88 0.89
N PHE A 203 10.63 22.08 -0.40
CA PHE A 203 10.74 23.41 -0.99
C PHE A 203 9.40 24.02 -1.41
N PHE A 204 8.41 23.22 -1.71
CA PHE A 204 7.07 23.63 -2.15
C PHE A 204 5.99 23.00 -1.26
N PRO A 205 5.91 23.37 0.03
CA PRO A 205 4.99 22.74 0.99
C PRO A 205 3.52 22.96 0.63
N GLU A 206 3.19 24.08 -0.03
CA GLU A 206 1.84 24.37 -0.54
C GLU A 206 1.41 23.36 -1.62
N THR A 207 2.37 22.74 -2.30
CA THR A 207 2.08 21.68 -3.27
C THR A 207 2.00 20.36 -2.52
N GLY A 208 0.80 19.83 -2.36
CA GLY A 208 0.59 18.57 -1.68
C GLY A 208 1.42 17.44 -2.30
N MET A 209 1.90 16.50 -1.47
CA MET A 209 2.76 15.41 -1.92
C MET A 209 2.13 14.56 -3.03
N ILE A 210 0.82 14.30 -2.98
CA ILE A 210 0.08 13.58 -4.04
C ILE A 210 0.19 14.32 -5.38
N MET A 211 0.07 15.64 -5.36
CA MET A 211 0.20 16.46 -6.57
C MET A 211 1.61 16.42 -7.15
N LEU A 212 2.64 16.49 -6.30
CA LEU A 212 4.04 16.34 -6.74
C LEU A 212 4.29 14.98 -7.40
N ILE A 213 3.76 13.91 -6.84
CA ILE A 213 3.85 12.58 -7.45
C ILE A 213 3.19 12.57 -8.84
N CYS A 214 2.01 13.17 -8.97
CA CYS A 214 1.30 13.26 -10.25
C CYS A 214 2.08 14.04 -11.31
N ILE A 215 2.81 15.07 -10.90
CA ILE A 215 3.60 15.91 -11.81
C ILE A 215 4.92 15.22 -12.19
N VAL A 216 5.60 14.59 -11.22
CA VAL A 216 6.97 14.06 -11.41
C VAL A 216 6.98 12.67 -12.03
N ALA A 217 6.07 11.77 -11.62
CA ALA A 217 6.17 10.36 -11.99
C ALA A 217 5.97 10.08 -13.49
N PRO A 218 4.95 10.61 -14.20
CA PRO A 218 4.76 10.32 -15.62
C PRO A 218 5.90 10.83 -16.52
N PRO A 219 6.33 12.11 -16.44
CA PRO A 219 7.46 12.59 -17.26
C PRO A 219 8.74 11.82 -16.98
N ALA A 220 9.04 11.56 -15.71
CA ALA A 220 10.22 10.79 -15.33
C ALA A 220 10.16 9.36 -15.90
N ALA A 221 9.02 8.70 -15.85
CA ALA A 221 8.84 7.37 -16.41
C ALA A 221 9.08 7.34 -17.92
N ILE A 222 8.56 8.33 -18.66
CA ILE A 222 8.74 8.44 -20.12
C ILE A 222 10.20 8.74 -20.47
N LEU A 223 10.86 9.65 -19.74
CA LEU A 223 12.26 10.00 -19.96
C LEU A 223 13.20 8.83 -19.67
N LEU A 224 12.95 8.11 -18.59
CA LEU A 224 13.78 7.01 -18.11
C LEU A 224 13.44 5.65 -18.74
N MET A 225 12.39 5.59 -19.58
CA MET A 225 11.99 4.38 -20.30
C MET A 225 13.12 3.87 -21.16
N ARG A 226 13.56 2.63 -20.92
CA ARG A 226 14.64 1.94 -21.67
C ARG A 226 14.14 1.22 -22.90
N ASN A 227 12.88 0.76 -22.89
CA ASN A 227 12.29 0.01 -24.00
C ASN A 227 12.05 0.91 -25.23
N ARG A 228 12.37 0.38 -26.41
CA ARG A 228 12.21 1.07 -27.71
C ARG A 228 11.36 0.23 -28.64
N PRO A 229 10.49 0.82 -29.48
CA PRO A 229 10.19 2.27 -29.60
C PRO A 229 9.28 2.75 -28.46
N ARG A 230 9.59 3.91 -27.91
CA ARG A 230 8.88 4.46 -26.72
C ARG A 230 7.39 4.65 -26.93
N LEU A 231 6.98 5.18 -28.09
CA LEU A 231 5.57 5.45 -28.40
C LEU A 231 4.73 4.17 -28.42
N PHE A 232 5.28 3.07 -28.93
CA PHE A 232 4.59 1.77 -28.93
C PHE A 232 4.30 1.29 -27.50
N HIS A 233 5.32 1.29 -26.65
CA HIS A 233 5.17 0.87 -25.25
C HIS A 233 4.27 1.80 -24.43
N LEU A 234 4.28 3.10 -24.74
CA LEU A 234 3.38 4.07 -24.12
C LEU A 234 1.94 3.83 -24.54
N HIS A 235 1.70 3.59 -25.84
CA HIS A 235 0.36 3.25 -26.36
C HIS A 235 -0.17 1.94 -25.76
N ASP A 236 0.64 0.89 -25.74
CA ASP A 236 0.28 -0.40 -25.11
C ASP A 236 -0.04 -0.22 -23.61
N PHE A 237 0.76 0.58 -22.90
CA PHE A 237 0.53 0.90 -21.49
C PHE A 237 -0.83 1.59 -21.29
N ILE A 238 -1.13 2.63 -22.07
CA ILE A 238 -2.40 3.38 -21.97
C ILE A 238 -3.59 2.49 -22.31
N SER A 239 -3.47 1.68 -23.37
CA SER A 239 -4.59 0.86 -23.87
C SER A 239 -4.89 -0.36 -22.97
N ASN A 240 -3.86 -0.98 -22.39
CA ASN A 240 -4.00 -2.27 -21.73
C ASN A 240 -3.76 -2.22 -20.22
N LYS A 241 -2.74 -1.48 -19.75
CA LYS A 241 -2.37 -1.50 -18.32
C LYS A 241 -3.22 -0.59 -17.45
N ILE A 242 -3.63 0.59 -17.93
CA ILE A 242 -4.49 1.50 -17.17
C ILE A 242 -5.84 0.84 -16.88
N THR A 243 -6.37 0.06 -17.81
CA THR A 243 -7.63 -0.67 -17.61
C THR A 243 -7.57 -1.70 -16.49
N SER A 244 -6.40 -2.27 -16.21
CA SER A 244 -6.22 -3.24 -15.12
C SER A 244 -6.36 -2.62 -13.71
N THR A 245 -6.28 -1.29 -13.59
CA THR A 245 -6.41 -0.56 -12.31
C THR A 245 -7.86 -0.17 -11.97
N ILE A 246 -8.82 -0.42 -12.86
CA ILE A 246 -10.22 -0.02 -12.69
C ILE A 246 -10.85 -0.59 -11.40
N SER A 247 -10.52 -1.81 -11.02
CA SER A 247 -11.02 -2.43 -9.79
C SER A 247 -10.61 -1.63 -8.54
N GLN A 248 -9.40 -1.10 -8.55
CA GLN A 248 -8.90 -0.25 -7.46
C GLN A 248 -9.64 1.09 -7.45
N PHE A 249 -9.86 1.71 -8.60
CA PHE A 249 -10.60 2.97 -8.71
C PHE A 249 -12.03 2.84 -8.17
N VAL A 250 -12.74 1.77 -8.53
CA VAL A 250 -14.09 1.52 -8.02
C VAL A 250 -14.08 1.39 -6.50
N LEU A 251 -13.13 0.62 -5.95
CA LEU A 251 -13.01 0.45 -4.51
C LEU A 251 -12.69 1.77 -3.79
N PHE A 252 -11.81 2.61 -4.35
CA PHE A 252 -11.45 3.90 -3.77
C PHE A 252 -12.62 4.89 -3.78
N LEU A 253 -13.34 4.99 -4.88
CA LEU A 253 -14.50 5.89 -4.96
C LEU A 253 -15.62 5.45 -4.03
N THR A 254 -15.92 4.15 -3.95
CA THR A 254 -16.96 3.64 -3.04
C THR A 254 -16.55 3.77 -1.57
N ALA A 255 -15.27 3.60 -1.23
CA ALA A 255 -14.74 3.86 0.09
C ALA A 255 -14.84 5.36 0.47
N GLY A 256 -14.67 6.27 -0.50
CA GLY A 256 -14.88 7.70 -0.31
C GLY A 256 -16.33 8.02 0.05
N VAL A 257 -17.30 7.51 -0.71
CA VAL A 257 -18.74 7.66 -0.40
C VAL A 257 -19.07 7.10 0.98
N PHE A 258 -18.51 5.94 1.31
CA PHE A 258 -18.70 5.32 2.62
C PHE A 258 -18.12 6.17 3.75
N SER A 259 -16.90 6.68 3.62
CA SER A 259 -16.26 7.55 4.62
C SER A 259 -17.09 8.82 4.89
N ILE A 260 -17.58 9.48 3.84
CA ILE A 260 -18.45 10.65 4.00
C ILE A 260 -19.79 10.25 4.61
N GLY A 261 -20.34 9.09 4.26
CA GLY A 261 -21.57 8.57 4.89
C GLY A 261 -21.42 8.41 6.40
N ILE A 262 -20.32 7.79 6.86
CA ILE A 262 -20.00 7.66 8.29
C ILE A 262 -19.83 9.05 8.94
N THR A 263 -19.02 9.93 8.33
CA THR A 263 -18.80 11.29 8.83
C THR A 263 -20.12 12.04 8.98
N SER A 264 -21.03 11.88 8.02
CA SER A 264 -22.37 12.50 8.09
C SER A 264 -23.20 11.98 9.27
N VAL A 265 -23.16 10.67 9.54
CA VAL A 265 -23.84 10.05 10.69
C VAL A 265 -23.24 10.54 12.01
N ILE A 266 -21.91 10.64 12.11
CA ILE A 266 -21.20 11.19 13.28
C ILE A 266 -21.71 12.62 13.57
N ASN A 267 -21.87 13.44 12.52
CA ASN A 267 -22.35 14.82 12.67
C ASN A 267 -23.82 14.93 13.06
N VAL A 268 -24.63 13.88 12.89
CA VAL A 268 -26.01 13.83 13.44
C VAL A 268 -25.98 13.67 14.97
N TYR A 269 -25.01 12.90 15.48
CA TYR A 269 -24.91 12.61 16.92
C TYR A 269 -23.51 12.99 17.45
N PRO A 270 -23.09 14.26 17.37
CA PRO A 270 -21.75 14.66 17.77
C PRO A 270 -21.43 14.34 19.23
N GLU A 271 -22.46 14.37 20.10
CA GLU A 271 -22.31 14.06 21.53
C GLU A 271 -21.91 12.61 21.79
N LEU A 272 -22.38 11.64 20.98
CA LEU A 272 -22.02 10.24 21.10
C LEU A 272 -20.56 9.97 20.71
N PHE A 273 -20.00 10.82 19.87
CA PHE A 273 -18.63 10.74 19.38
C PHE A 273 -17.72 11.83 19.99
N ASN A 274 -18.24 12.56 20.99
CA ASN A 274 -17.46 13.52 21.74
C ASN A 274 -16.70 12.78 22.85
N PHE A 275 -15.49 12.35 22.55
CA PHE A 275 -14.60 11.66 23.49
C PHE A 275 -13.83 12.66 24.36
N THR A 276 -14.51 13.67 24.93
CA THR A 276 -13.87 14.67 25.80
C THR A 276 -13.11 13.98 26.92
N GLY A 277 -11.81 14.25 26.99
CA GLY A 277 -10.90 13.63 27.96
C GLY A 277 -10.16 12.38 27.47
N ASN A 278 -10.52 11.81 26.32
CA ASN A 278 -9.78 10.70 25.73
C ASN A 278 -8.95 11.22 24.53
N ALA A 279 -7.65 11.27 24.69
CA ALA A 279 -6.74 11.52 23.57
C ALA A 279 -6.37 10.20 22.89
N PHE A 280 -6.11 10.28 21.57
CA PHE A 280 -5.54 9.15 20.85
C PHE A 280 -4.15 8.83 21.43
N ASN A 281 -3.96 7.63 21.95
CA ASN A 281 -2.74 7.23 22.63
C ASN A 281 -2.16 5.93 22.07
N SER A 282 -0.97 5.55 22.56
CA SER A 282 -0.26 4.35 22.11
C SER A 282 -1.05 3.05 22.32
N GLY A 283 -1.93 2.97 23.32
CA GLY A 283 -2.81 1.82 23.53
C GLY A 283 -3.88 1.71 22.44
N MET A 284 -4.49 2.84 22.07
CA MET A 284 -5.43 2.89 20.95
C MET A 284 -4.74 2.56 19.61
N PHE A 285 -3.52 3.09 19.39
CA PHE A 285 -2.71 2.72 18.23
C PHE A 285 -2.53 1.20 18.15
N ALA A 286 -2.16 0.57 19.27
CA ALA A 286 -1.97 -0.88 19.34
C ALA A 286 -3.26 -1.66 19.02
N ALA A 287 -4.35 -1.30 19.67
CA ALA A 287 -5.63 -2.01 19.48
C ALA A 287 -6.17 -1.86 18.06
N ILE A 288 -6.14 -0.64 17.51
CA ILE A 288 -6.70 -0.35 16.18
C ILE A 288 -5.81 -0.93 15.08
N SER A 289 -4.48 -0.82 15.20
CA SER A 289 -3.59 -1.46 14.24
C SER A 289 -3.74 -2.99 14.24
N ALA A 290 -3.91 -3.63 15.42
CA ALA A 290 -4.20 -5.06 15.50
C ALA A 290 -5.52 -5.41 14.79
N LEU A 291 -6.58 -4.64 15.05
CA LEU A 291 -7.88 -4.82 14.38
C LEU A 291 -7.74 -4.73 12.85
N LEU A 292 -7.10 -3.67 12.35
CA LEU A 292 -6.92 -3.47 10.90
C LEU A 292 -6.07 -4.56 10.27
N ILE A 293 -5.03 -5.04 10.97
CA ILE A 293 -4.19 -6.15 10.50
C ILE A 293 -5.03 -7.43 10.42
N VAL A 294 -5.80 -7.76 11.45
CA VAL A 294 -6.68 -8.95 11.46
C VAL A 294 -7.71 -8.89 10.34
N LEU A 295 -8.36 -7.74 10.16
CA LEU A 295 -9.31 -7.53 9.04
C LEU A 295 -8.62 -7.75 7.69
N GLY A 296 -7.40 -7.24 7.50
CA GLY A 296 -6.64 -7.47 6.28
C GLY A 296 -6.21 -8.92 6.08
N LEU A 297 -5.89 -9.65 7.16
CA LEU A 297 -5.56 -11.07 7.09
C LEU A 297 -6.74 -11.93 6.61
N ILE A 298 -7.97 -11.58 6.99
CA ILE A 298 -9.19 -12.26 6.52
C ILE A 298 -9.71 -11.73 5.17
N GLY A 299 -8.96 -10.83 4.51
CA GLY A 299 -9.20 -10.40 3.13
C GLY A 299 -9.95 -9.08 2.97
N VAL A 300 -10.19 -8.33 4.04
CA VAL A 300 -10.68 -6.96 3.93
C VAL A 300 -9.55 -6.09 3.39
N HIS A 301 -9.82 -5.35 2.32
CA HIS A 301 -8.81 -4.47 1.74
C HIS A 301 -8.42 -3.37 2.76
N PRO A 302 -7.14 -3.05 3.00
CA PRO A 302 -6.72 -2.08 4.01
C PRO A 302 -7.42 -0.72 3.90
N LEU A 303 -7.66 -0.23 2.69
CA LEU A 303 -8.40 1.01 2.47
C LEU A 303 -9.79 0.97 3.13
N VAL A 304 -10.48 -0.17 3.07
CA VAL A 304 -11.82 -0.31 3.65
C VAL A 304 -11.74 -0.09 5.16
N GLY A 305 -10.83 -0.78 5.84
CA GLY A 305 -10.62 -0.60 7.28
C GLY A 305 -10.25 0.84 7.62
N ILE A 306 -9.34 1.45 6.86
CA ILE A 306 -8.91 2.85 7.06
C ILE A 306 -10.09 3.83 6.86
N SER A 307 -10.90 3.64 5.83
CA SER A 307 -12.06 4.51 5.55
C SER A 307 -13.15 4.45 6.63
N ILE A 308 -13.23 3.32 7.34
CA ILE A 308 -14.11 3.17 8.51
C ILE A 308 -13.53 3.87 9.75
N VAL A 309 -12.25 3.57 10.01
CA VAL A 309 -11.62 3.94 11.28
C VAL A 309 -11.26 5.42 11.33
N SER A 310 -10.81 6.01 10.21
CA SER A 310 -10.39 7.41 10.20
C SER A 310 -11.46 8.39 10.68
N PRO A 311 -12.71 8.38 10.18
CA PRO A 311 -13.76 9.28 10.66
C PRO A 311 -14.07 9.10 12.15
N LEU A 312 -13.89 7.89 12.70
CA LEU A 312 -14.11 7.59 14.11
C LEU A 312 -12.99 8.09 15.01
N LEU A 313 -11.75 8.19 14.47
CA LEU A 313 -10.57 8.63 15.22
C LEU A 313 -10.35 10.15 15.17
N LEU A 314 -10.74 10.82 14.08
CA LEU A 314 -10.54 12.25 13.91
C LEU A 314 -11.15 13.10 15.05
N PRO A 315 -12.33 12.77 15.62
CA PRO A 315 -12.86 13.48 16.78
C PRO A 315 -12.01 13.39 18.06
N LEU A 316 -11.05 12.45 18.12
CA LEU A 316 -10.09 12.35 19.23
C LEU A 316 -8.90 13.31 19.05
N HIS A 317 -8.89 14.14 18.00
CA HIS A 317 -7.79 15.04 17.64
C HIS A 317 -6.39 14.37 17.67
N PRO A 318 -6.21 13.24 16.94
CA PRO A 318 -4.92 12.54 16.92
C PRO A 318 -3.85 13.40 16.26
N ASP A 319 -2.57 13.18 16.62
CA ASP A 319 -1.48 13.60 15.74
C ASP A 319 -1.64 12.90 14.38
N HIS A 320 -1.82 13.66 13.31
CA HIS A 320 -2.08 13.11 11.98
C HIS A 320 -0.90 12.30 11.44
N SER A 321 0.33 12.58 11.88
CA SER A 321 1.49 11.77 11.52
C SER A 321 1.45 10.41 12.23
N GLN A 322 1.03 10.37 13.49
CA GLN A 322 0.80 9.13 14.22
C GLN A 322 -0.33 8.30 13.59
N LEU A 323 -1.42 8.96 13.21
CA LEU A 323 -2.55 8.33 12.51
C LEU A 323 -2.12 7.77 11.15
N GLY A 324 -1.37 8.53 10.37
CA GLY A 324 -0.80 8.08 9.09
C GLY A 324 0.13 6.88 9.29
N PHE A 325 0.97 6.89 10.32
CA PHE A 325 1.85 5.77 10.65
C PHE A 325 1.06 4.50 11.03
N LEU A 326 -0.07 4.64 11.72
CA LEU A 326 -1.01 3.53 11.99
C LEU A 326 -1.52 2.92 10.68
N PHE A 327 -1.93 3.75 9.72
CA PHE A 327 -2.47 3.28 8.44
C PHE A 327 -1.41 2.58 7.60
N LEU A 328 -0.20 3.16 7.52
CA LEU A 328 0.94 2.56 6.80
C LEU A 328 1.34 1.21 7.42
N THR A 329 1.38 1.13 8.75
CA THR A 329 1.70 -0.09 9.49
C THR A 329 0.68 -1.19 9.24
N SER A 330 -0.60 -0.86 9.37
CA SER A 330 -1.68 -1.81 9.13
C SER A 330 -1.66 -2.34 7.70
N TRP A 331 -1.40 -1.45 6.73
CA TRP A 331 -1.28 -1.82 5.32
C TRP A 331 -0.11 -2.76 5.06
N ALA A 332 1.09 -2.38 5.48
CA ALA A 332 2.31 -3.15 5.22
C ALA A 332 2.23 -4.57 5.79
N ILE A 333 1.79 -4.70 7.04
CA ILE A 333 1.73 -5.99 7.73
C ILE A 333 0.62 -6.86 7.14
N SER A 334 -0.60 -6.34 7.00
CA SER A 334 -1.74 -7.14 6.54
C SER A 334 -1.56 -7.59 5.08
N THR A 335 -1.17 -6.67 4.19
CA THR A 335 -0.99 -6.98 2.76
C THR A 335 0.15 -7.97 2.52
N GLY A 336 1.26 -7.85 3.26
CA GLY A 336 2.40 -8.74 3.15
C GLY A 336 2.18 -10.12 3.78
N SER A 337 1.16 -10.25 4.63
CA SER A 337 0.91 -11.48 5.41
C SER A 337 -0.34 -12.24 4.96
N SER A 338 -1.29 -11.58 4.29
CA SER A 338 -2.56 -12.19 3.92
C SER A 338 -2.49 -12.92 2.57
N PRO A 339 -2.93 -14.17 2.49
CA PRO A 339 -3.11 -14.86 1.22
C PRO A 339 -4.26 -14.30 0.37
N LEU A 340 -5.16 -13.52 0.98
CA LEU A 340 -6.33 -12.91 0.33
C LEU A 340 -6.08 -11.45 -0.08
N SER A 341 -4.91 -10.89 0.25
CA SER A 341 -4.47 -9.58 -0.24
C SER A 341 -4.14 -9.62 -1.73
N GLY A 342 -4.05 -8.47 -2.39
CA GLY A 342 -3.63 -8.40 -3.78
C GLY A 342 -2.28 -9.09 -4.04
N VAL A 343 -1.33 -8.97 -3.12
CA VAL A 343 -0.03 -9.66 -3.15
C VAL A 343 -0.22 -11.17 -2.97
N GLY A 344 -0.98 -11.57 -1.97
CA GLY A 344 -1.28 -12.99 -1.71
C GLY A 344 -1.97 -13.66 -2.90
N LEU A 345 -2.92 -12.98 -3.52
CA LEU A 345 -3.62 -13.48 -4.71
C LEU A 345 -2.67 -13.66 -5.91
N VAL A 346 -1.72 -12.76 -6.12
CA VAL A 346 -0.68 -12.94 -7.15
C VAL A 346 0.15 -14.18 -6.86
N LEU A 347 0.60 -14.37 -5.62
CA LEU A 347 1.39 -15.54 -5.24
C LEU A 347 0.61 -16.85 -5.39
N THR A 348 -0.66 -16.85 -5.08
CA THR A 348 -1.50 -18.06 -5.15
C THR A 348 -1.94 -18.38 -6.57
N SER A 349 -2.42 -17.38 -7.32
CA SER A 349 -3.00 -17.61 -8.64
C SER A 349 -1.96 -17.76 -9.75
N ARG A 350 -0.86 -16.96 -9.69
CA ARG A 350 0.17 -16.97 -10.73
C ARG A 350 1.31 -17.95 -10.44
N TYR A 351 1.74 -18.02 -9.17
CA TYR A 351 2.91 -18.80 -8.77
C TYR A 351 2.57 -20.05 -7.95
N HIS A 352 1.31 -20.41 -7.87
CA HIS A 352 0.78 -21.63 -7.25
C HIS A 352 1.25 -21.88 -5.80
N VAL A 353 1.53 -20.80 -5.07
CA VAL A 353 1.88 -20.89 -3.65
C VAL A 353 0.62 -21.11 -2.83
N SER A 354 0.59 -22.14 -1.99
CA SER A 354 -0.62 -22.44 -1.23
C SER A 354 -0.98 -21.34 -0.22
N PRO A 355 -2.26 -20.95 -0.12
CA PRO A 355 -2.73 -19.94 0.84
C PRO A 355 -2.34 -20.24 2.28
N SER A 356 -2.41 -21.53 2.68
CA SER A 356 -2.03 -21.98 4.02
C SER A 356 -0.52 -21.82 4.29
N ALA A 357 0.33 -22.00 3.27
CA ALA A 357 1.76 -21.77 3.41
C ALA A 357 2.08 -20.29 3.61
N ILE A 358 1.36 -19.39 2.94
CA ILE A 358 1.50 -17.94 3.13
C ILE A 358 1.13 -17.59 4.57
N LEU A 359 -0.06 -17.98 5.03
CA LEU A 359 -0.55 -17.64 6.37
C LEU A 359 0.35 -18.21 7.47
N LYS A 360 0.68 -19.53 7.39
CA LYS A 360 1.55 -20.21 8.37
C LYS A 360 2.97 -19.64 8.41
N SER A 361 3.46 -19.01 7.35
CA SER A 361 4.78 -18.38 7.36
C SER A 361 4.74 -16.98 7.94
N ASN A 362 3.60 -16.31 7.84
CA ASN A 362 3.51 -14.89 8.12
C ASN A 362 2.91 -14.53 9.48
N TYR A 363 2.26 -15.48 10.21
CA TYR A 363 1.63 -15.11 11.50
C TYR A 363 2.65 -14.62 12.54
N HIS A 364 3.80 -15.28 12.68
CA HIS A 364 4.87 -14.81 13.57
C HIS A 364 5.42 -13.45 13.13
N TYR A 365 5.67 -13.31 11.81
CA TYR A 365 6.12 -12.05 11.23
C TYR A 365 5.14 -10.91 11.53
N ALA A 366 3.85 -11.14 11.33
CA ALA A 366 2.82 -10.12 11.57
C ALA A 366 2.79 -9.68 13.04
N ILE A 367 2.87 -10.63 13.99
CA ILE A 367 2.90 -10.35 15.42
C ILE A 367 4.16 -9.55 15.79
N ILE A 368 5.33 -10.01 15.34
CA ILE A 368 6.61 -9.35 15.66
C ILE A 368 6.65 -7.94 15.08
N MET A 369 6.25 -7.76 13.81
CA MET A 369 6.23 -6.45 13.18
C MET A 369 5.20 -5.53 13.82
N TRP A 370 4.05 -6.05 14.26
CA TRP A 370 3.08 -5.29 15.02
C TRP A 370 3.64 -4.82 16.38
N LEU A 371 4.30 -5.70 17.14
CA LEU A 371 4.95 -5.34 18.41
C LEU A 371 6.02 -4.27 18.22
N LEU A 372 6.87 -4.43 17.19
CA LEU A 372 7.92 -3.45 16.88
C LEU A 372 7.34 -2.12 16.42
N SER A 373 6.25 -2.13 15.65
CA SER A 373 5.56 -0.90 15.23
C SER A 373 4.97 -0.17 16.43
N ASN A 374 4.43 -0.88 17.43
CA ASN A 374 3.95 -0.28 18.67
C ASN A 374 5.08 0.33 19.50
N ALA A 375 6.22 -0.37 19.60
CA ALA A 375 7.39 0.16 20.29
C ALA A 375 7.91 1.44 19.61
N ILE A 376 8.01 1.44 18.29
CA ILE A 376 8.42 2.61 17.50
C ILE A 376 7.38 3.73 17.62
N ASN A 377 6.09 3.43 17.56
CA ASN A 377 5.03 4.42 17.78
C ASN A 377 5.20 5.12 19.15
N LYS A 378 5.42 4.34 20.20
CA LYS A 378 5.64 4.89 21.55
C LYS A 378 6.89 5.76 21.65
N LEU A 379 7.95 5.43 20.91
CA LEU A 379 9.21 6.20 20.93
C LEU A 379 9.14 7.49 20.12
N TYR A 380 8.39 7.52 19.03
CA TYR A 380 8.35 8.65 18.08
C TYR A 380 7.15 9.59 18.27
N PHE A 381 6.03 9.08 18.79
CA PHE A 381 4.75 9.81 18.86
C PHE A 381 4.14 9.78 20.27
N GLY A 382 4.68 8.95 21.20
CA GLY A 382 4.13 8.75 22.54
C GLY A 382 4.65 9.63 23.62
#